data_6991508ac784630599e591287f8b4ca2
#
_entry.id   6991508ac784630599e591287f8b4ca2
#
_cell.length_a   1.000
_cell.length_b   1.000
_cell.length_c   1.000
_cell.angle_alpha   90.00
_cell.angle_beta   90.00
_cell.angle_gamma   90.00
#
_symmetry.space_group_name_H-M   'P 1'
#
loop_
_entity.id
_entity.type
_entity.pdbx_description
1 polymer ?
#
loop_
_entity_poly.entity_id
_entity_poly.type
_entity_poly.pdbx_seq_one_letter_code
_entity_poly.pdbx_strand_id
1 'polypeptide(L)'
;MIAVIFEVEPAAGMRDAYLSIAADLRPLLDGIDGFLSIERFQSLADPNRILSLSFWRDEDAVKAWRNTQEHRQAQKAGRGGIFADYRLRIAHVVRDYGLTERAEAPADAG
;
A
#
# COMPACT_ATOMS: atom_id res chain seq x y z
N MET A 1 6.56 13.41 0.76
CA MET A 1 5.55 12.33 0.92
C MET A 1 5.88 11.20 -0.03
N ILE A 2 5.79 9.98 0.45
CA ILE A 2 6.06 8.77 -0.32
C ILE A 2 4.76 8.01 -0.53
N ALA A 3 4.54 7.53 -1.74
CA ALA A 3 3.46 6.60 -2.06
C ALA A 3 4.05 5.20 -2.23
N VAL A 4 3.45 4.21 -1.58
CA VAL A 4 3.75 2.80 -1.80
C VAL A 4 2.59 2.19 -2.57
N ILE A 5 2.88 1.74 -3.77
CA ILE A 5 1.91 1.23 -4.73
C ILE A 5 2.16 -0.28 -4.85
N PHE A 6 1.31 -1.06 -4.21
CA PHE A 6 1.44 -2.52 -4.18
C PHE A 6 0.29 -3.14 -4.95
N GLU A 7 0.58 -3.61 -6.15
CA GLU A 7 -0.37 -4.34 -6.98
C GLU A 7 -0.16 -5.83 -6.75
N VAL A 8 -1.19 -6.54 -6.33
CA VAL A 8 -1.09 -7.95 -5.98
C VAL A 8 -2.16 -8.76 -6.70
N GLU A 9 -1.76 -9.95 -7.15
CA GLU A 9 -2.66 -10.97 -7.65
C GLU A 9 -2.55 -12.16 -6.70
N PRO A 10 -3.55 -12.37 -5.82
CA PRO A 10 -3.56 -13.54 -4.95
C PRO A 10 -3.62 -14.82 -5.77
N ALA A 11 -2.96 -15.86 -5.30
CA ALA A 11 -3.07 -17.19 -5.89
C ALA A 11 -4.52 -17.69 -5.78
N ALA A 12 -4.89 -18.65 -6.64
CA ALA A 12 -6.24 -19.21 -6.65
C ALA A 12 -6.64 -19.68 -5.24
N GLY A 13 -7.78 -19.21 -4.76
CA GLY A 13 -8.28 -19.54 -3.43
C GLY A 13 -7.59 -18.81 -2.27
N MET A 14 -6.63 -17.92 -2.53
CA MET A 14 -5.85 -17.24 -1.49
C MET A 14 -6.26 -15.78 -1.24
N ARG A 15 -7.30 -15.29 -1.91
CA ARG A 15 -7.76 -13.91 -1.75
C ARG A 15 -8.11 -13.60 -0.29
N ASP A 16 -8.88 -14.47 0.36
CA ASP A 16 -9.31 -14.25 1.73
C ASP A 16 -8.12 -14.33 2.70
N ALA A 17 -7.16 -15.22 2.45
CA ALA A 17 -5.93 -15.31 3.22
C ALA A 17 -5.13 -14.01 3.15
N TYR A 18 -4.98 -13.44 1.95
CA TYR A 18 -4.32 -12.14 1.78
C TYR A 18 -5.04 -11.03 2.55
N LEU A 19 -6.35 -10.93 2.39
CA LEU A 19 -7.14 -9.88 3.05
C LEU A 19 -7.13 -10.02 4.58
N SER A 20 -7.09 -11.26 5.08
CA SER A 20 -6.98 -11.54 6.52
C SER A 20 -5.62 -11.07 7.07
N ILE A 21 -4.53 -11.36 6.39
CA ILE A 21 -3.19 -10.87 6.78
C ILE A 21 -3.16 -9.34 6.77
N ALA A 22 -3.71 -8.73 5.74
CA ALA A 22 -3.78 -7.28 5.62
C ALA A 22 -4.59 -6.65 6.77
N ALA A 23 -5.69 -7.26 7.16
CA ALA A 23 -6.52 -6.81 8.27
C ALA A 23 -5.77 -6.91 9.60
N ASP A 24 -5.00 -7.97 9.81
CA ASP A 24 -4.19 -8.16 11.02
C ASP A 24 -3.07 -7.12 11.14
N LEU A 25 -2.51 -6.70 10.01
CA LEU A 25 -1.43 -5.71 9.99
C LEU A 25 -1.94 -4.26 10.13
N ARG A 26 -3.20 -4.00 9.80
CA ARG A 26 -3.74 -2.64 9.75
C ARG A 26 -3.58 -1.87 11.06
N PRO A 27 -3.91 -2.42 12.24
CA PRO A 27 -3.74 -1.70 13.49
C PRO A 27 -2.28 -1.36 13.83
N LEU A 28 -1.33 -2.18 13.37
CA LEU A 28 0.10 -1.97 13.64
C LEU A 28 0.65 -0.77 12.88
N LEU A 29 0.07 -0.45 11.72
CA LEU A 29 0.47 0.70 10.92
C LEU A 29 0.25 2.02 11.65
N ASP A 30 -0.81 2.13 12.44
CA ASP A 30 -1.12 3.36 13.17
C ASP A 30 -0.05 3.70 14.21
N GLY A 31 0.74 2.72 14.66
CA GLY A 31 1.85 2.92 15.58
C GLY A 31 3.17 3.31 14.91
N ILE A 32 3.23 3.34 13.59
CA ILE A 32 4.45 3.70 12.86
C ILE A 32 4.51 5.21 12.65
N ASP A 33 5.55 5.84 13.19
CA ASP A 33 5.76 7.27 12.97
C ASP A 33 5.97 7.55 11.48
N GLY A 34 5.21 8.49 10.95
CA GLY A 34 5.25 8.86 9.54
C GLY A 34 4.30 8.08 8.63
N PHE A 35 3.58 7.10 9.15
CA PHE A 35 2.48 6.49 8.40
C PHE A 35 1.33 7.49 8.27
N LEU A 36 0.79 7.68 7.05
CA LEU A 36 -0.29 8.64 6.81
C LEU A 36 -1.62 7.95 6.53
N SER A 37 -1.68 7.05 5.56
CA SER A 37 -2.92 6.36 5.20
C SER A 37 -2.66 5.12 4.37
N ILE A 38 -3.65 4.24 4.34
CA ILE A 38 -3.67 3.07 3.47
C ILE A 38 -5.10 2.75 3.07
N GLU A 39 -5.27 2.38 1.81
CA GLU A 39 -6.56 1.93 1.30
C GLU A 39 -6.33 0.88 0.22
N ARG A 40 -7.25 -0.07 0.12
CA ARG A 40 -7.19 -1.11 -0.90
C ARG A 40 -8.30 -0.93 -1.91
N PHE A 41 -7.96 -1.23 -3.16
CA PHE A 41 -8.85 -1.07 -4.31
C PHE A 41 -8.85 -2.35 -5.12
N GLN A 42 -9.96 -2.68 -5.71
CA GLN A 42 -10.08 -3.81 -6.62
C GLN A 42 -10.08 -3.29 -8.06
N SER A 43 -9.33 -3.95 -8.93
CA SER A 43 -9.33 -3.60 -10.36
C SER A 43 -10.71 -3.84 -10.97
N LEU A 44 -11.19 -2.88 -11.76
CA LEU A 44 -12.44 -3.04 -12.52
C LEU A 44 -12.25 -3.94 -13.72
N ALA A 45 -11.04 -4.05 -14.25
CA ALA A 45 -10.74 -4.91 -15.40
C ALA A 45 -10.51 -6.37 -14.99
N ASP A 46 -9.94 -6.58 -13.79
CA ASP A 46 -9.65 -7.92 -13.29
C ASP A 46 -9.90 -7.96 -11.77
N PRO A 47 -11.06 -8.51 -11.36
CA PRO A 47 -11.44 -8.55 -9.94
C PRO A 47 -10.44 -9.30 -9.04
N ASN A 48 -9.58 -10.13 -9.60
CA ASN A 48 -8.56 -10.84 -8.84
C ASN A 48 -7.32 -9.98 -8.53
N ARG A 49 -7.24 -8.77 -9.10
CA ARG A 49 -6.14 -7.84 -8.86
C ARG A 49 -6.53 -6.81 -7.84
N ILE A 50 -5.70 -6.65 -6.83
CA ILE A 50 -5.93 -5.73 -5.72
C ILE A 50 -4.76 -4.76 -5.65
N LEU A 51 -5.06 -3.48 -5.49
CA LEU A 51 -4.10 -2.42 -5.24
C LEU A 51 -4.15 -2.05 -3.76
N SER A 52 -3.00 -2.11 -3.09
CA SER A 52 -2.80 -1.49 -1.79
C SER A 52 -2.03 -0.19 -2.02
N LEU A 53 -2.64 0.92 -1.69
CA LEU A 53 -2.06 2.25 -1.84
C LEU A 53 -1.88 2.86 -0.47
N SER A 54 -0.63 3.15 -0.10
CA SER A 54 -0.32 3.76 1.18
C SER A 54 0.55 5.00 1.00
N PHE A 55 0.39 5.95 1.92
CA PHE A 55 1.14 7.20 1.92
C PHE A 55 1.91 7.35 3.21
N TRP A 56 3.11 7.90 3.12
CA TRP A 56 4.08 7.99 4.19
C TRP A 56 4.81 9.32 4.14
N ARG A 57 5.19 9.81 5.31
CA ARG A 57 5.93 11.09 5.41
C ARG A 57 7.24 11.05 4.62
N ASP A 58 8.00 9.93 4.74
CA ASP A 58 9.32 9.77 4.12
C ASP A 58 9.67 8.29 3.97
N GLU A 59 10.80 8.02 3.33
CA GLU A 59 11.28 6.64 3.14
C GLU A 59 11.73 5.98 4.43
N ASP A 60 12.17 6.75 5.43
CA ASP A 60 12.55 6.19 6.73
C ASP A 60 11.36 5.53 7.42
N ALA A 61 10.18 6.13 7.32
CA ALA A 61 8.94 5.54 7.84
C ALA A 61 8.60 4.22 7.14
N VAL A 62 8.72 4.18 5.81
CA VAL A 62 8.52 2.96 5.02
C VAL A 62 9.52 1.89 5.44
N LYS A 63 10.79 2.27 5.61
CA LYS A 63 11.84 1.35 6.05
C LYS A 63 11.56 0.79 7.44
N ALA A 64 11.12 1.63 8.37
CA ALA A 64 10.77 1.19 9.72
C ALA A 64 9.66 0.13 9.67
N TRP A 65 8.62 0.36 8.89
CA TRP A 65 7.54 -0.61 8.70
C TRP A 65 8.03 -1.91 8.08
N ARG A 66 8.79 -1.81 6.98
CA ARG A 66 9.34 -2.98 6.27
C ARG A 66 10.18 -3.87 7.18
N ASN A 67 10.84 -3.29 8.17
CA ASN A 67 11.71 -4.02 9.08
C ASN A 67 11.01 -4.48 10.37
N THR A 68 9.69 -4.28 10.51
CA THR A 68 8.95 -4.90 11.60
C THR A 68 8.89 -6.41 11.41
N GLN A 69 8.85 -7.14 12.50
CA GLN A 69 8.74 -8.60 12.46
C GLN A 69 7.44 -9.03 11.79
N GLU A 70 6.35 -8.35 12.08
CA GLU A 70 5.03 -8.65 11.54
C GLU A 70 5.00 -8.49 10.02
N HIS A 71 5.57 -7.41 9.50
CA HIS A 71 5.65 -7.19 8.05
C HIS A 71 6.53 -8.23 7.37
N ARG A 72 7.66 -8.60 7.99
CA ARG A 72 8.55 -9.65 7.47
C ARG A 72 7.86 -11.00 7.40
N GLN A 73 7.06 -11.33 8.40
CA GLN A 73 6.27 -12.57 8.41
C GLN A 73 5.21 -12.56 7.30
N ALA A 74 4.55 -11.43 7.08
CA ALA A 74 3.57 -11.28 6.00
C ALA A 74 4.23 -11.41 4.62
N GLN A 75 5.40 -10.83 4.41
CA GLN A 75 6.16 -10.98 3.17
C GLN A 75 6.53 -12.44 2.91
N LYS A 76 6.97 -13.14 3.95
CA LYS A 76 7.32 -14.56 3.85
C LYS A 76 6.11 -15.41 3.48
N ALA A 77 4.96 -15.15 4.10
CA ALA A 77 3.72 -15.84 3.78
C ALA A 77 3.28 -15.59 2.34
N GLY A 78 3.38 -14.33 1.88
CA GLY A 78 3.06 -13.95 0.49
C GLY A 78 3.90 -14.71 -0.52
N ARG A 79 5.21 -14.72 -0.34
CA ARG A 79 6.14 -15.47 -1.21
C ARG A 79 5.97 -16.99 -1.06
N GLY A 80 5.40 -17.45 0.05
CA GLY A 80 5.16 -18.85 0.33
C GLY A 80 3.92 -19.45 -0.34
N GLY A 81 3.26 -18.72 -1.27
CA GLY A 81 2.15 -19.25 -2.05
C GLY A 81 0.85 -18.46 -2.00
N ILE A 82 0.77 -17.39 -1.21
CA ILE A 82 -0.42 -16.54 -1.15
C ILE A 82 -0.53 -15.65 -2.38
N PHE A 83 0.61 -15.21 -2.94
CA PHE A 83 0.65 -14.37 -4.14
C PHE A 83 0.95 -15.21 -5.39
N ALA A 84 0.14 -15.08 -6.43
CA ALA A 84 0.50 -15.54 -7.76
C ALA A 84 1.51 -14.59 -8.41
N ASP A 85 1.31 -13.29 -8.21
CA ASP A 85 2.20 -12.25 -8.72
C ASP A 85 2.02 -10.96 -7.93
N TYR A 86 3.01 -10.08 -7.97
CA TYR A 86 2.89 -8.74 -7.44
C TYR A 86 3.88 -7.78 -8.09
N ARG A 87 3.56 -6.49 -8.02
CA ARG A 87 4.45 -5.40 -8.40
C ARG A 87 4.41 -4.34 -7.31
N LEU A 88 5.59 -3.98 -6.81
CA LEU A 88 5.74 -2.97 -5.79
C LEU A 88 6.49 -1.78 -6.37
N ARG A 89 5.90 -0.59 -6.24
CA ARG A 89 6.54 0.67 -6.61
C ARG A 89 6.52 1.61 -5.43
N ILE A 90 7.65 2.27 -5.20
CA ILE A 90 7.78 3.33 -4.21
C ILE A 90 8.06 4.61 -4.99
N ALA A 91 7.25 5.63 -4.77
CA ALA A 91 7.30 6.85 -5.56
C ALA A 91 7.24 8.08 -4.68
N HIS A 92 7.89 9.14 -5.11
CA HIS A 92 7.70 10.46 -4.51
C HIS A 92 6.42 11.08 -5.05
N VAL A 93 5.61 11.62 -4.14
CA VAL A 93 4.44 12.41 -4.52
C VAL A 93 4.92 13.82 -4.86
N VAL A 94 4.87 14.16 -6.13
CA VAL A 94 5.34 15.46 -6.61
C VAL A 94 4.37 16.58 -6.22
N ARG A 95 3.07 16.31 -6.34
CA ARG A 95 2.01 17.23 -5.93
C ARG A 95 0.84 16.44 -5.38
N ASP A 96 0.19 17.03 -4.39
CA ASP A 96 -1.01 16.47 -3.78
C ASP A 96 -2.02 17.61 -3.63
N TYR A 97 -3.10 17.59 -4.40
CA TYR A 97 -4.15 18.57 -4.34
C TYR A 97 -5.50 17.93 -4.70
N GLY A 98 -6.56 18.56 -4.25
CA GLY A 98 -7.91 18.08 -4.46
C GLY A 98 -8.83 19.18 -4.99
N LEU A 99 -10.12 18.92 -4.93
CA LEU A 99 -11.13 19.86 -5.40
C LEU A 99 -11.09 21.18 -4.62
N THR A 100 -10.89 21.11 -3.31
CA THR A 100 -10.89 22.28 -2.41
C THR A 100 -9.52 22.56 -1.80
N GLU A 101 -8.66 21.56 -1.63
CA GLU A 101 -7.28 21.73 -1.18
C GLU A 101 -6.38 21.96 -2.39
N ARG A 102 -6.08 23.23 -2.64
CA ARG A 102 -5.44 23.65 -3.88
C ARG A 102 -4.02 24.21 -3.70
N ALA A 103 -3.42 24.06 -2.51
CA ALA A 103 -2.12 24.67 -2.22
C ALA A 103 -1.01 24.23 -3.17
N GLU A 104 -1.02 22.96 -3.58
CA GLU A 104 -0.01 22.40 -4.48
C GLU A 104 -0.47 22.32 -5.93
N ALA A 105 -1.68 22.78 -6.25
CA ALA A 105 -2.19 22.78 -7.61
C ALA A 105 -1.34 23.69 -8.50
N PRO A 106 -0.90 23.23 -9.69
CA PRO A 106 -0.22 24.11 -10.62
C PRO A 106 -1.17 25.20 -11.14
N ALA A 107 -0.62 26.34 -11.56
CA ALA A 107 -1.43 27.48 -11.99
C ALA A 107 -2.36 27.16 -13.18
N ASP A 108 -1.98 26.19 -13.99
CA ASP A 108 -2.77 25.75 -15.17
C ASP A 108 -3.71 24.57 -14.88
N ALA A 109 -3.78 24.08 -13.64
CA ALA A 109 -4.77 23.09 -13.24
C ALA A 109 -6.12 23.77 -13.05
N GLY A 110 -7.10 23.30 -13.73
CA GLY A 110 -8.43 23.85 -13.66
C GLY A 110 -9.09 23.81 -12.28
#